data_bc47692217cd3f68557f163e008cc1d4
#
_entry.id   bc47692217cd3f68557f163e008cc1d4
#
_cell.length_a   1.000
_cell.length_b   1.000
_cell.length_c   1.000
_cell.angle_alpha   90.00
_cell.angle_beta   90.00
_cell.angle_gamma   90.00
#
_symmetry.space_group_name_H-M   'P 1'
#
loop_
_entity.id
_entity.type
_entity.pdbx_description
1 polymer ?
#
loop_
_entity_poly.entity_id
_entity_poly.type
_entity_poly.pdbx_seq_one_letter_code
_entity_poly.pdbx_strand_id
1 'polypeptide(L)'
;MKGKHFFKSVALLVCLGVIVSACGTPAATATQEVQVIQQTVEVEVTTVVEQEVVVTATPGPSAEENPYRPTELLDAVQAIKDATAGQSPPAGAKFAILTNNLSPFWTAAQQGASRASAELGVPITFQGPTAADLLSQQLTMLETFVNDQYTAITFSAIDREAAGSIVQRAVDEGIAVFCMDSDATGTARAMYIGMSDYDAGVAAAEAALEIIGSGQVVGLVGFATAQNAQDRIAGVNDTLAGTELEMVEVLYDDVKPEVALSNAQTAIQKYPDLAGFITFYSYDGPAAGQAVEQAGREGELKIVAFDAEPETQRLMEEGVVQAMIGQRVFHYGYLSGYVMYAASILGVEETLALLEPWRDGENNFRLNTGIDVIRAETFDQYKEYLNSIGIPSQ
;
A
#
# COMPACT_ATOMS: atom_id res chain seq x y z
N MET A 1 5.56 -38.24 -56.40
CA MET A 1 6.65 -37.43 -56.96
C MET A 1 7.22 -36.65 -55.79
N LYS A 2 8.32 -37.11 -55.24
CA LYS A 2 9.74 -36.69 -55.36
C LYS A 2 9.83 -35.14 -55.22
N GLY A 3 10.46 -34.56 -54.22
CA GLY A 3 11.67 -34.67 -53.42
C GLY A 3 11.88 -33.27 -52.82
N LYS A 4 12.73 -32.89 -51.99
CA LYS A 4 14.03 -33.33 -51.49
C LYS A 4 14.41 -32.45 -50.28
N HIS A 5 15.00 -33.04 -49.28
CA HIS A 5 15.72 -32.44 -48.15
C HIS A 5 16.75 -31.39 -48.52
N PHE A 6 16.99 -30.41 -47.65
CA PHE A 6 18.27 -29.74 -47.50
C PHE A 6 18.59 -29.45 -46.03
N PHE A 7 19.45 -30.30 -45.47
CA PHE A 7 20.21 -30.05 -44.25
C PHE A 7 21.30 -29.01 -44.54
N LYS A 8 21.52 -28.07 -43.70
CA LYS A 8 22.80 -27.35 -43.61
C LYS A 8 23.30 -27.40 -42.15
N SER A 9 24.31 -28.23 -41.98
CA SER A 9 25.21 -28.29 -40.83
C SER A 9 26.06 -27.03 -40.76
N VAL A 10 26.24 -26.47 -39.58
CA VAL A 10 27.28 -25.47 -39.30
C VAL A 10 28.28 -26.09 -38.35
N ALA A 11 29.51 -26.11 -38.80
CA ALA A 11 30.67 -26.74 -38.18
C ALA A 11 31.15 -25.94 -36.95
N LEU A 12 31.49 -26.70 -35.91
CA LEU A 12 32.17 -26.26 -34.70
C LEU A 12 33.67 -26.18 -34.98
N LEU A 13 34.28 -25.00 -34.89
CA LEU A 13 35.73 -24.82 -34.99
C LEU A 13 36.33 -24.83 -33.58
N VAL A 14 37.04 -25.89 -33.25
CA VAL A 14 37.87 -26.02 -32.04
C VAL A 14 39.27 -25.52 -32.38
N CYS A 15 39.70 -24.41 -31.78
CA CYS A 15 41.10 -23.98 -31.80
C CYS A 15 41.83 -24.53 -30.59
N LEU A 16 42.71 -25.46 -30.85
CA LEU A 16 43.69 -26.01 -29.92
C LEU A 16 44.89 -25.06 -29.89
N GLY A 17 45.13 -24.37 -28.79
CA GLY A 17 46.32 -23.54 -28.55
C GLY A 17 47.35 -24.30 -27.71
N VAL A 18 48.52 -24.45 -28.26
CA VAL A 18 49.67 -25.18 -27.74
C VAL A 18 50.29 -24.47 -26.52
N ILE A 19 50.50 -25.23 -25.43
CA ILE A 19 51.26 -24.78 -24.27
C ILE A 19 52.76 -24.93 -24.56
N VAL A 20 53.47 -23.80 -24.55
CA VAL A 20 54.95 -23.80 -24.52
C VAL A 20 55.37 -23.46 -23.08
N SER A 21 55.96 -24.46 -22.42
CA SER A 21 56.59 -24.30 -21.11
C SER A 21 57.95 -23.63 -21.29
N ALA A 22 58.15 -22.48 -20.63
CA ALA A 22 59.50 -21.92 -20.47
C ALA A 22 59.71 -21.60 -18.96
N CYS A 23 60.68 -22.32 -18.40
CA CYS A 23 61.24 -22.01 -17.09
C CYS A 23 61.90 -20.63 -17.09
N GLY A 24 61.52 -19.77 -16.16
CA GLY A 24 62.19 -18.51 -15.89
C GLY A 24 62.05 -18.16 -14.40
N THR A 25 63.16 -17.98 -13.76
CA THR A 25 63.53 -17.68 -12.38
C THR A 25 62.63 -16.61 -11.72
N PRO A 26 62.41 -16.66 -10.40
CA PRO A 26 61.53 -15.69 -9.71
C PRO A 26 62.19 -14.33 -9.63
N ALA A 27 61.57 -13.32 -10.21
CA ALA A 27 61.95 -11.91 -10.00
C ALA A 27 61.31 -11.36 -8.70
N ALA A 28 62.14 -10.68 -7.95
CA ALA A 28 61.86 -10.10 -6.66
C ALA A 28 60.65 -9.15 -6.70
N THR A 29 59.81 -9.26 -5.68
CA THR A 29 58.71 -8.35 -5.36
C THR A 29 59.33 -6.99 -5.01
N ALA A 30 59.15 -6.01 -5.84
CA ALA A 30 59.50 -4.60 -5.51
C ALA A 30 58.43 -4.05 -4.55
N THR A 31 58.81 -3.94 -3.30
CA THR A 31 58.07 -3.16 -2.29
C THR A 31 58.15 -1.68 -2.67
N GLN A 32 57.07 -1.04 -3.04
CA GLN A 32 57.02 0.37 -3.20
C GLN A 32 57.07 1.01 -1.80
N GLU A 33 58.17 1.62 -1.46
CA GLU A 33 58.32 2.52 -0.32
C GLU A 33 57.44 3.75 -0.56
N VAL A 34 56.44 3.95 0.29
CA VAL A 34 55.71 5.21 0.37
C VAL A 34 56.58 6.20 1.06
N GLN A 35 57.20 7.13 0.31
CA GLN A 35 57.87 8.30 0.87
C GLN A 35 56.83 9.25 1.46
N VAL A 36 56.74 9.26 2.79
CA VAL A 36 56.00 10.31 3.51
C VAL A 36 56.87 11.58 3.50
N ILE A 37 56.54 12.55 2.68
CA ILE A 37 57.12 13.88 2.72
C ILE A 37 56.44 14.61 3.89
N GLN A 38 57.13 14.70 5.01
CA GLN A 38 56.78 15.64 6.09
C GLN A 38 57.09 17.07 5.66
N GLN A 39 56.08 17.80 5.25
CA GLN A 39 56.16 19.25 5.09
C GLN A 39 55.82 19.89 6.43
N THR A 40 56.80 20.41 7.13
CA THR A 40 56.61 21.22 8.33
C THR A 40 56.08 22.57 7.87
N VAL A 41 54.82 22.85 8.07
CA VAL A 41 54.24 24.18 7.92
C VAL A 41 54.25 24.81 9.32
N GLU A 42 55.06 25.83 9.51
CA GLU A 42 54.96 26.71 10.68
C GLU A 42 53.62 27.47 10.56
N VAL A 43 52.68 27.12 11.40
CA VAL A 43 51.43 27.87 11.57
C VAL A 43 51.59 28.72 12.82
N GLU A 44 51.58 30.04 12.67
CA GLU A 44 51.45 30.96 13.78
C GLU A 44 50.23 30.61 14.60
N VAL A 45 50.45 30.35 15.90
CA VAL A 45 49.39 30.02 16.85
C VAL A 45 48.58 31.28 17.14
N THR A 46 47.54 31.50 16.35
CA THR A 46 46.44 32.37 16.75
C THR A 46 45.52 31.49 17.64
N THR A 47 45.34 31.91 18.88
CA THR A 47 44.41 31.28 19.83
C THR A 47 43.03 31.23 19.21
N VAL A 48 42.65 30.04 18.73
CA VAL A 48 41.24 29.74 18.35
C VAL A 48 40.48 29.55 19.66
N VAL A 49 39.64 30.52 20.01
CA VAL A 49 38.62 30.34 21.03
C VAL A 49 37.57 29.44 20.36
N GLU A 50 37.57 28.18 20.72
CA GLU A 50 36.43 27.29 20.40
C GLU A 50 35.19 27.86 21.10
N GLN A 51 34.41 28.63 20.38
CA GLN A 51 33.05 28.97 20.79
C GLN A 51 32.19 27.74 20.44
N GLU A 52 31.85 26.97 21.43
CA GLU A 52 30.85 25.89 21.29
C GLU A 52 29.53 26.55 20.86
N VAL A 53 29.26 26.54 19.56
CA VAL A 53 27.95 26.90 19.05
C VAL A 53 27.04 25.73 19.39
N VAL A 54 26.39 25.80 20.53
CA VAL A 54 25.25 24.91 20.84
C VAL A 54 24.17 25.26 19.84
N VAL A 55 24.16 24.58 18.71
CA VAL A 55 23.01 24.57 17.81
C VAL A 55 21.93 23.81 18.58
N THR A 56 21.12 24.53 19.32
CA THR A 56 19.84 24.01 19.80
C THR A 56 19.03 23.77 18.53
N ALA A 57 19.07 22.53 18.04
CA ALA A 57 18.06 22.10 17.07
C ALA A 57 16.74 22.40 17.75
N THR A 58 15.93 23.31 17.18
CA THR A 58 14.53 23.44 17.54
C THR A 58 13.97 22.00 17.42
N PRO A 59 13.43 21.39 18.48
CA PRO A 59 12.81 20.09 18.34
C PRO A 59 11.76 20.25 17.23
N GLY A 60 11.88 19.49 16.17
CA GLY A 60 10.74 19.28 15.28
C GLY A 60 9.56 18.80 16.12
N PRO A 61 8.32 18.97 15.65
CA PRO A 61 7.14 18.51 16.38
C PRO A 61 7.41 17.10 16.90
N SER A 62 7.12 16.86 18.18
CA SER A 62 7.37 15.55 18.76
C SER A 62 6.62 14.50 17.91
N ALA A 63 7.18 13.30 17.79
CA ALA A 63 6.51 12.23 17.03
C ALA A 63 5.07 11.94 17.54
N GLU A 64 4.73 12.44 18.73
CA GLU A 64 3.40 12.39 19.34
C GLU A 64 2.44 13.48 18.79
N GLU A 65 2.96 14.56 18.20
CA GLU A 65 2.18 15.67 17.66
C GLU A 65 1.92 15.55 16.14
N ASN A 66 2.45 14.51 15.48
CA ASN A 66 2.21 14.32 14.05
C ASN A 66 0.76 13.87 13.82
N PRO A 67 -0.06 14.64 13.05
CA PRO A 67 -1.50 14.38 12.88
C PRO A 67 -1.80 13.05 12.17
N TYR A 68 -0.82 12.49 11.46
CA TYR A 68 -0.96 11.22 10.75
C TYR A 68 -0.63 9.99 11.61
N ARG A 69 -0.13 10.19 12.83
CA ARG A 69 0.14 9.09 13.75
C ARG A 69 -1.14 8.51 14.33
N PRO A 70 -1.47 7.24 14.06
CA PRO A 70 -2.73 6.64 14.52
C PRO A 70 -2.61 6.16 15.98
N THR A 71 -2.59 7.06 16.94
CA THR A 71 -2.41 6.75 18.36
C THR A 71 -3.44 5.72 18.84
N GLU A 72 -4.70 5.87 18.45
CA GLU A 72 -5.78 4.95 18.83
C GLU A 72 -5.54 3.51 18.34
N LEU A 73 -4.98 3.34 17.14
CA LEU A 73 -4.65 2.01 16.62
C LEU A 73 -3.49 1.36 17.40
N LEU A 74 -2.53 2.17 17.85
CA LEU A 74 -1.43 1.69 18.68
C LEU A 74 -1.92 1.28 20.08
N ASP A 75 -2.92 1.98 20.62
CA ASP A 75 -3.57 1.62 21.87
C ASP A 75 -4.35 0.31 21.74
N ALA A 76 -5.04 0.08 20.64
CA ALA A 76 -5.70 -1.20 20.34
C ALA A 76 -4.69 -2.36 20.29
N VAL A 77 -3.54 -2.15 19.64
CA VAL A 77 -2.45 -3.14 19.62
C VAL A 77 -1.90 -3.40 21.03
N GLN A 78 -1.73 -2.35 21.84
CA GLN A 78 -1.28 -2.50 23.21
C GLN A 78 -2.28 -3.29 24.06
N ALA A 79 -3.58 -3.05 23.90
CA ALA A 79 -4.62 -3.82 24.57
C ALA A 79 -4.55 -5.32 24.21
N ILE A 80 -4.29 -5.65 22.93
CA ILE A 80 -4.08 -7.05 22.52
C ILE A 80 -2.84 -7.63 23.19
N LYS A 81 -1.72 -6.91 23.21
CA LYS A 81 -0.47 -7.35 23.87
C LYS A 81 -0.70 -7.66 25.35
N ASP A 82 -1.42 -6.79 26.04
CA ASP A 82 -1.71 -6.94 27.45
C ASP A 82 -2.64 -8.14 27.72
N ALA A 83 -3.69 -8.29 26.93
CA ALA A 83 -4.65 -9.38 27.06
C ALA A 83 -4.06 -10.77 26.74
N THR A 84 -3.06 -10.82 25.87
CA THR A 84 -2.41 -12.08 25.46
C THR A 84 -1.06 -12.33 26.14
N ALA A 85 -0.69 -11.48 27.11
CA ALA A 85 0.61 -11.56 27.77
C ALA A 85 0.84 -12.95 28.42
N GLY A 86 1.98 -13.55 28.11
CA GLY A 86 2.34 -14.87 28.63
C GLY A 86 1.58 -16.05 28.00
N GLN A 87 0.75 -15.80 27.00
CA GLN A 87 0.02 -16.83 26.26
C GLN A 87 0.66 -17.03 24.88
N SER A 88 0.33 -18.13 24.24
CA SER A 88 0.81 -18.46 22.90
C SER A 88 -0.32 -19.09 22.10
N PRO A 89 -0.34 -18.88 20.76
CA PRO A 89 -1.27 -19.59 19.90
C PRO A 89 -1.15 -21.11 20.03
N PRO A 90 -2.16 -21.87 19.61
CA PRO A 90 -2.07 -23.32 19.50
C PRO A 90 -0.84 -23.74 18.69
N ALA A 91 -0.22 -24.86 19.07
CA ALA A 91 0.94 -25.37 18.35
C ALA A 91 0.59 -25.63 16.87
N GLY A 92 1.38 -25.09 15.95
CA GLY A 92 1.14 -25.20 14.53
C GLY A 92 0.12 -24.20 13.98
N ALA A 93 -0.26 -23.17 14.75
CA ALA A 93 -1.12 -22.09 14.24
C ALA A 93 -0.55 -21.45 12.97
N LYS A 94 -1.43 -21.26 11.97
CA LYS A 94 -1.11 -20.65 10.68
C LYS A 94 -2.00 -19.43 10.45
N PHE A 95 -1.39 -18.32 10.07
CA PHE A 95 -2.12 -17.10 9.74
C PHE A 95 -1.88 -16.71 8.31
N ALA A 96 -2.93 -16.27 7.62
CA ALA A 96 -2.85 -15.80 6.25
C ALA A 96 -3.47 -14.43 6.06
N ILE A 97 -2.82 -13.62 5.24
CA ILE A 97 -3.37 -12.39 4.67
C ILE A 97 -3.42 -12.57 3.16
N LEU A 98 -4.62 -12.39 2.60
CA LEU A 98 -4.91 -12.53 1.17
C LEU A 98 -5.40 -11.19 0.60
N THR A 99 -4.61 -10.60 -0.27
CA THR A 99 -4.97 -9.34 -0.94
C THR A 99 -5.86 -9.58 -2.16
N ASN A 100 -6.40 -8.51 -2.74
CA ASN A 100 -7.20 -8.57 -3.97
C ASN A 100 -6.35 -8.56 -5.25
N ASN A 101 -5.08 -8.17 -5.14
CA ASN A 101 -4.04 -8.25 -6.18
C ASN A 101 -2.66 -8.13 -5.52
N LEU A 102 -1.57 -8.15 -6.32
CA LEU A 102 -0.21 -7.87 -5.85
C LEU A 102 0.34 -6.60 -6.52
N SER A 103 -0.32 -5.47 -6.30
CA SER A 103 0.18 -4.15 -6.71
C SER A 103 1.16 -3.56 -5.67
N PRO A 104 1.92 -2.50 -6.02
CA PRO A 104 2.78 -1.76 -5.08
C PRO A 104 2.04 -1.26 -3.83
N PHE A 105 0.76 -0.93 -3.93
CA PHE A 105 -0.11 -0.57 -2.81
C PHE A 105 0.03 -1.52 -1.61
N TRP A 106 0.08 -2.82 -1.85
CA TRP A 106 0.15 -3.84 -0.81
C TRP A 106 1.51 -3.98 -0.12
N THR A 107 2.55 -3.30 -0.63
CA THR A 107 3.91 -3.35 -0.03
C THR A 107 3.89 -2.87 1.42
N ALA A 108 3.16 -1.80 1.71
CA ALA A 108 3.03 -1.28 3.06
C ALA A 108 2.31 -2.27 4.00
N ALA A 109 1.23 -2.91 3.54
CA ALA A 109 0.53 -3.94 4.32
C ALA A 109 1.42 -5.16 4.57
N GLN A 110 2.21 -5.59 3.58
CA GLN A 110 3.17 -6.68 3.74
C GLN A 110 4.25 -6.33 4.78
N GLN A 111 4.75 -5.10 4.80
CA GLN A 111 5.68 -4.64 5.84
C GLN A 111 5.03 -4.65 7.22
N GLY A 112 3.77 -4.19 7.34
CA GLY A 112 3.00 -4.26 8.57
C GLY A 112 2.80 -5.69 9.07
N ALA A 113 2.40 -6.61 8.20
CA ALA A 113 2.26 -8.03 8.51
C ALA A 113 3.60 -8.68 8.93
N SER A 114 4.69 -8.32 8.23
CA SER A 114 6.04 -8.81 8.56
C SER A 114 6.50 -8.32 9.93
N ARG A 115 6.20 -7.07 10.27
CA ARG A 115 6.49 -6.50 11.59
C ARG A 115 5.68 -7.19 12.68
N ALA A 116 4.38 -7.37 12.49
CA ALA A 116 3.54 -8.13 13.43
C ALA A 116 4.06 -9.56 13.61
N SER A 117 4.40 -10.25 12.51
CA SER A 117 5.01 -11.59 12.55
C SER A 117 6.28 -11.64 13.38
N ALA A 118 7.17 -10.66 13.23
CA ALA A 118 8.42 -10.57 13.99
C ALA A 118 8.19 -10.28 15.48
N GLU A 119 7.28 -9.36 15.81
CA GLU A 119 6.96 -8.98 17.19
C GLU A 119 6.23 -10.10 17.94
N LEU A 120 5.35 -10.84 17.26
CA LEU A 120 4.56 -11.93 17.82
C LEU A 120 5.30 -13.29 17.82
N GLY A 121 6.37 -13.42 17.04
CA GLY A 121 7.11 -14.68 16.89
C GLY A 121 6.33 -15.76 16.15
N VAL A 122 5.36 -15.40 15.29
CA VAL A 122 4.52 -16.32 14.52
C VAL A 122 4.57 -16.00 13.03
N PRO A 123 4.63 -17.01 12.15
CA PRO A 123 4.63 -16.76 10.70
C PRO A 123 3.26 -16.30 10.21
N ILE A 124 3.25 -15.27 9.35
CA ILE A 124 2.06 -14.81 8.64
C ILE A 124 2.33 -14.97 7.14
N THR A 125 1.52 -15.78 6.48
CA THR A 125 1.53 -15.94 5.02
C THR A 125 0.87 -14.72 4.39
N PHE A 126 1.58 -14.00 3.52
CA PHE A 126 1.05 -12.85 2.79
C PHE A 126 1.04 -13.17 1.30
N GLN A 127 -0.13 -13.21 0.69
CA GLN A 127 -0.32 -13.58 -0.72
C GLN A 127 -1.42 -12.74 -1.38
N GLY A 128 -1.41 -12.72 -2.70
CA GLY A 128 -2.45 -12.12 -3.53
C GLY A 128 -2.47 -12.71 -4.93
N PRO A 129 -3.59 -12.62 -5.65
CA PRO A 129 -3.70 -13.11 -7.01
C PRO A 129 -2.88 -12.26 -7.99
N THR A 130 -2.36 -12.93 -9.03
CA THR A 130 -1.55 -12.33 -10.09
C THR A 130 -1.99 -12.77 -11.50
N ALA A 131 -2.99 -13.66 -11.59
CA ALA A 131 -3.51 -14.14 -12.85
C ALA A 131 -4.36 -13.08 -13.57
N ALA A 132 -4.63 -13.31 -14.85
CA ALA A 132 -5.52 -12.45 -15.61
C ALA A 132 -6.98 -12.44 -15.06
N ASP A 133 -7.41 -13.54 -14.44
CA ASP A 133 -8.67 -13.63 -13.70
C ASP A 133 -8.36 -13.61 -12.19
N LEU A 134 -8.28 -12.40 -11.64
CA LEU A 134 -7.94 -12.16 -10.23
C LEU A 134 -8.98 -12.77 -9.28
N LEU A 135 -10.27 -12.68 -9.61
CA LEU A 135 -11.34 -13.20 -8.76
C LEU A 135 -11.25 -14.73 -8.63
N SER A 136 -11.22 -15.46 -9.74
CA SER A 136 -11.09 -16.92 -9.70
C SER A 136 -9.85 -17.38 -8.94
N GLN A 137 -8.74 -16.68 -9.12
CA GLN A 137 -7.51 -17.03 -8.40
C GLN A 137 -7.64 -16.72 -6.90
N GLN A 138 -8.21 -15.57 -6.51
CA GLN A 138 -8.42 -15.22 -5.10
C GLN A 138 -9.29 -16.27 -4.41
N LEU A 139 -10.41 -16.67 -5.01
CA LEU A 139 -11.29 -17.69 -4.45
C LEU A 139 -10.56 -19.03 -4.29
N THR A 140 -9.78 -19.45 -5.28
CA THR A 140 -8.96 -20.67 -5.20
C THR A 140 -7.93 -20.61 -4.07
N MET A 141 -7.27 -19.45 -3.88
CA MET A 141 -6.32 -19.25 -2.79
C MET A 141 -7.00 -19.26 -1.43
N LEU A 142 -8.17 -18.63 -1.31
CA LEU A 142 -8.97 -18.64 -0.09
C LEU A 142 -9.41 -20.07 0.27
N GLU A 143 -9.90 -20.84 -0.72
CA GLU A 143 -10.21 -22.27 -0.53
C GLU A 143 -9.00 -23.09 -0.10
N THR A 144 -7.81 -22.79 -0.63
CA THR A 144 -6.57 -23.46 -0.26
C THR A 144 -6.25 -23.23 1.22
N PHE A 145 -6.38 -21.99 1.72
CA PHE A 145 -6.16 -21.69 3.13
C PHE A 145 -7.16 -22.43 4.05
N VAL A 146 -8.41 -22.54 3.62
CA VAL A 146 -9.42 -23.34 4.37
C VAL A 146 -9.04 -24.82 4.37
N ASN A 147 -8.75 -25.41 3.22
CA ASN A 147 -8.37 -26.82 3.10
C ASN A 147 -7.07 -27.17 3.86
N ASP A 148 -6.12 -26.22 3.92
CA ASP A 148 -4.86 -26.36 4.66
C ASP A 148 -5.00 -26.08 6.16
N GLN A 149 -6.25 -25.86 6.63
CA GLN A 149 -6.59 -25.64 8.04
C GLN A 149 -5.80 -24.50 8.67
N TYR A 150 -5.83 -23.32 8.04
CA TYR A 150 -5.30 -22.12 8.66
C TYR A 150 -6.12 -21.79 9.93
N THR A 151 -5.46 -21.25 10.94
CA THR A 151 -6.08 -20.88 12.22
C THR A 151 -6.91 -19.61 12.08
N ALA A 152 -6.40 -18.65 11.32
CA ALA A 152 -7.09 -17.41 10.99
C ALA A 152 -6.66 -16.88 9.63
N ILE A 153 -7.60 -16.20 8.96
CA ILE A 153 -7.44 -15.61 7.63
C ILE A 153 -7.98 -14.19 7.67
N THR A 154 -7.21 -13.23 7.14
CA THR A 154 -7.69 -11.89 6.80
C THR A 154 -7.60 -11.72 5.29
N PHE A 155 -8.65 -11.21 4.63
CA PHE A 155 -8.61 -11.00 3.18
C PHE A 155 -9.28 -9.70 2.75
N SER A 156 -8.85 -9.14 1.60
CA SER A 156 -9.49 -8.02 0.92
C SER A 156 -10.35 -8.57 -0.22
N ALA A 157 -11.66 -8.48 -0.10
CA ALA A 157 -12.58 -9.16 -1.02
C ALA A 157 -12.68 -8.43 -2.37
N ILE A 158 -12.44 -9.15 -3.49
CA ILE A 158 -12.76 -8.68 -4.84
C ILE A 158 -14.27 -8.69 -5.07
N ASP A 159 -14.93 -9.75 -4.61
CA ASP A 159 -16.38 -9.94 -4.70
C ASP A 159 -16.87 -10.65 -3.44
N ARG A 160 -17.70 -9.96 -2.66
CA ARG A 160 -18.22 -10.47 -1.38
C ARG A 160 -19.18 -11.63 -1.54
N GLU A 161 -19.99 -11.61 -2.61
CA GLU A 161 -20.99 -12.65 -2.85
C GLU A 161 -20.31 -13.94 -3.28
N ALA A 162 -19.33 -13.85 -4.16
CA ALA A 162 -18.54 -15.00 -4.59
C ALA A 162 -17.74 -15.64 -3.44
N ALA A 163 -17.21 -14.84 -2.52
CA ALA A 163 -16.47 -15.34 -1.35
C ALA A 163 -17.36 -15.95 -0.27
N GLY A 164 -18.66 -15.62 -0.23
CA GLY A 164 -19.55 -15.89 0.89
C GLY A 164 -19.61 -17.36 1.32
N SER A 165 -19.72 -18.29 0.39
CA SER A 165 -19.79 -19.74 0.69
C SER A 165 -18.47 -20.29 1.25
N ILE A 166 -17.33 -19.75 0.79
CA ILE A 166 -16.01 -20.18 1.27
C ILE A 166 -15.79 -19.64 2.69
N VAL A 167 -16.17 -18.38 2.94
CA VAL A 167 -16.11 -17.76 4.27
C VAL A 167 -16.99 -18.51 5.26
N GLN A 168 -18.23 -18.86 4.87
CA GLN A 168 -19.11 -19.63 5.74
C GLN A 168 -18.50 -20.99 6.10
N ARG A 169 -17.97 -21.71 5.11
CA ARG A 169 -17.30 -23.01 5.34
C ARG A 169 -16.09 -22.86 6.27
N ALA A 170 -15.27 -21.82 6.09
CA ALA A 170 -14.13 -21.57 6.96
C ALA A 170 -14.56 -21.38 8.42
N VAL A 171 -15.60 -20.58 8.65
CA VAL A 171 -16.15 -20.34 10.01
C VAL A 171 -16.75 -21.62 10.60
N ASP A 172 -17.50 -22.41 9.82
CA ASP A 172 -18.06 -23.69 10.24
C ASP A 172 -16.96 -24.70 10.63
N GLU A 173 -15.79 -24.62 10.01
CA GLU A 173 -14.59 -25.41 10.34
C GLU A 173 -13.76 -24.83 11.50
N GLY A 174 -14.20 -23.73 12.10
CA GLY A 174 -13.55 -23.09 13.27
C GLY A 174 -12.40 -22.14 12.90
N ILE A 175 -12.25 -21.77 11.64
CA ILE A 175 -11.25 -20.78 11.18
C ILE A 175 -11.78 -19.37 11.44
N ALA A 176 -11.00 -18.53 12.11
CA ALA A 176 -11.35 -17.13 12.31
C ALA A 176 -11.14 -16.36 10.98
N VAL A 177 -12.19 -15.72 10.47
CA VAL A 177 -12.14 -14.98 9.20
C VAL A 177 -12.42 -13.51 9.44
N PHE A 178 -11.51 -12.67 8.93
CA PHE A 178 -11.59 -11.21 8.96
C PHE A 178 -11.45 -10.65 7.54
N CYS A 179 -11.92 -9.42 7.34
CA CYS A 179 -11.63 -8.67 6.12
C CYS A 179 -10.77 -7.44 6.41
N MET A 180 -10.07 -6.95 5.41
CA MET A 180 -9.35 -5.69 5.42
C MET A 180 -9.48 -4.98 4.07
N ASP A 181 -9.32 -3.65 4.02
CA ASP A 181 -9.35 -2.83 2.80
C ASP A 181 -10.67 -2.88 2.02
N SER A 182 -11.07 -4.02 1.52
CA SER A 182 -12.39 -4.26 0.92
C SER A 182 -13.14 -5.32 1.72
N ASP A 183 -14.31 -4.96 2.23
CA ASP A 183 -15.10 -5.80 3.11
C ASP A 183 -15.92 -6.86 2.34
N ALA A 184 -16.27 -7.93 3.03
CA ALA A 184 -17.22 -8.94 2.59
C ALA A 184 -18.49 -8.86 3.45
N THR A 185 -19.14 -7.70 3.46
CA THR A 185 -20.37 -7.45 4.21
C THR A 185 -21.47 -8.46 3.85
N GLY A 186 -22.15 -8.98 4.86
CA GLY A 186 -23.21 -10.00 4.69
C GLY A 186 -22.69 -11.44 4.68
N THR A 187 -21.37 -11.66 4.79
CA THR A 187 -20.78 -12.99 4.98
C THR A 187 -20.56 -13.28 6.47
N ALA A 188 -20.09 -14.49 6.79
CA ALA A 188 -19.79 -14.92 8.16
C ALA A 188 -18.46 -14.40 8.71
N ARG A 189 -17.79 -13.46 8.04
CA ARG A 189 -16.55 -12.86 8.57
C ARG A 189 -16.81 -12.17 9.91
N ALA A 190 -15.84 -12.25 10.84
CA ALA A 190 -16.02 -11.74 12.20
C ALA A 190 -15.94 -10.22 12.29
N MET A 191 -15.01 -9.58 11.58
CA MET A 191 -14.77 -8.14 11.65
C MET A 191 -14.09 -7.66 10.37
N TYR A 192 -14.29 -6.40 10.04
CA TYR A 192 -13.56 -5.66 9.02
C TYR A 192 -12.49 -4.77 9.67
N ILE A 193 -11.29 -4.75 9.10
CA ILE A 193 -10.16 -3.89 9.51
C ILE A 193 -9.92 -2.91 8.38
N GLY A 194 -10.37 -1.68 8.57
CA GLY A 194 -10.29 -0.69 7.50
C GLY A 194 -10.91 0.64 7.89
N MET A 195 -10.84 1.59 6.98
CA MET A 195 -11.53 2.87 7.13
C MET A 195 -13.02 2.76 6.79
N SER A 196 -13.75 3.83 7.01
CA SER A 196 -15.06 4.02 6.39
C SER A 196 -14.89 4.45 4.94
N ASP A 197 -15.13 3.54 4.00
CA ASP A 197 -14.98 3.85 2.58
C ASP A 197 -16.00 4.91 2.12
N TYR A 198 -17.21 4.89 2.68
CA TYR A 198 -18.19 5.95 2.44
C TYR A 198 -17.68 7.32 2.92
N ASP A 199 -17.15 7.41 4.15
CA ASP A 199 -16.62 8.68 4.69
C ASP A 199 -15.35 9.11 3.94
N ALA A 200 -14.56 8.17 3.41
CA ALA A 200 -13.44 8.49 2.54
C ALA A 200 -13.89 9.09 1.20
N GLY A 201 -15.01 8.60 0.65
CA GLY A 201 -15.69 9.22 -0.48
C GLY A 201 -16.19 10.62 -0.16
N VAL A 202 -16.80 10.83 1.01
CA VAL A 202 -17.20 12.16 1.50
C VAL A 202 -15.98 13.08 1.58
N ALA A 203 -14.88 12.65 2.21
CA ALA A 203 -13.66 13.45 2.33
C ALA A 203 -13.04 13.81 0.96
N ALA A 204 -13.09 12.89 -0.01
CA ALA A 204 -12.64 13.15 -1.38
C ALA A 204 -13.51 14.22 -2.07
N ALA A 205 -14.83 14.14 -1.90
CA ALA A 205 -15.75 15.11 -2.48
C ALA A 205 -15.61 16.49 -1.82
N GLU A 206 -15.47 16.56 -0.49
CA GLU A 206 -15.21 17.81 0.23
C GLU A 206 -13.90 18.46 -0.23
N ALA A 207 -12.84 17.64 -0.40
CA ALA A 207 -11.60 18.12 -0.97
C ALA A 207 -11.77 18.63 -2.41
N ALA A 208 -12.54 17.94 -3.25
CA ALA A 208 -12.82 18.36 -4.61
C ALA A 208 -13.65 19.66 -4.64
N LEU A 209 -14.64 19.82 -3.78
CA LEU A 209 -15.42 21.05 -3.66
C LEU A 209 -14.54 22.24 -3.26
N GLU A 210 -13.62 22.05 -2.32
CA GLU A 210 -12.68 23.10 -1.88
C GLU A 210 -11.69 23.49 -3.01
N ILE A 211 -11.19 22.53 -3.78
CA ILE A 211 -10.13 22.71 -4.78
C ILE A 211 -10.69 23.14 -6.12
N ILE A 212 -11.82 22.58 -6.54
CA ILE A 212 -12.43 22.75 -7.86
C ILE A 212 -13.62 23.71 -7.80
N GLY A 213 -14.51 23.52 -6.83
CA GLY A 213 -15.68 24.35 -6.56
C GLY A 213 -16.87 24.07 -7.47
N SER A 214 -16.69 24.03 -8.79
CA SER A 214 -17.78 23.83 -9.75
C SER A 214 -17.27 23.18 -11.06
N GLY A 215 -18.20 22.62 -11.84
CA GLY A 215 -17.90 22.01 -13.13
C GLY A 215 -18.07 20.50 -13.12
N GLN A 216 -17.38 19.80 -14.03
CA GLN A 216 -17.49 18.36 -14.21
C GLN A 216 -16.25 17.65 -13.72
N VAL A 217 -16.42 16.55 -12.98
CA VAL A 217 -15.35 15.62 -12.63
C VAL A 217 -15.68 14.21 -13.12
N VAL A 218 -14.66 13.43 -13.39
CA VAL A 218 -14.77 12.01 -13.74
C VAL A 218 -14.10 11.16 -12.66
N GLY A 219 -14.78 10.08 -12.26
CA GLY A 219 -14.25 9.08 -11.36
C GLY A 219 -13.45 8.02 -12.11
N LEU A 220 -12.28 7.60 -11.55
CA LEU A 220 -11.53 6.45 -12.04
C LEU A 220 -11.46 5.41 -10.92
N VAL A 221 -11.72 4.13 -11.23
CA VAL A 221 -11.79 3.06 -10.21
C VAL A 221 -11.56 1.69 -10.81
N GLY A 222 -10.96 0.77 -10.02
CA GLY A 222 -10.66 -0.59 -10.45
C GLY A 222 -11.90 -1.48 -10.57
N PHE A 223 -12.29 -2.11 -9.47
CA PHE A 223 -13.35 -3.13 -9.47
C PHE A 223 -14.74 -2.53 -9.24
N ALA A 224 -15.68 -2.82 -10.13
CA ALA A 224 -17.09 -2.42 -9.94
C ALA A 224 -17.80 -3.20 -8.82
N THR A 225 -17.35 -4.43 -8.53
CA THR A 225 -17.97 -5.33 -7.53
C THR A 225 -17.40 -5.18 -6.12
N ALA A 226 -16.24 -4.51 -5.97
CA ALA A 226 -15.62 -4.31 -4.68
C ALA A 226 -16.42 -3.33 -3.81
N GLN A 227 -16.62 -3.69 -2.53
CA GLN A 227 -17.42 -2.89 -1.60
C GLN A 227 -16.82 -1.50 -1.40
N ASN A 228 -15.49 -1.40 -1.25
CA ASN A 228 -14.80 -0.13 -1.09
C ASN A 228 -15.05 0.83 -2.27
N ALA A 229 -15.03 0.32 -3.50
CA ALA A 229 -15.32 1.13 -4.69
C ALA A 229 -16.75 1.68 -4.65
N GLN A 230 -17.72 0.84 -4.35
CA GLN A 230 -19.14 1.22 -4.27
C GLN A 230 -19.39 2.26 -3.19
N ASP A 231 -18.84 2.08 -2.00
CA ASP A 231 -19.03 2.97 -0.87
C ASP A 231 -18.34 4.32 -1.08
N ARG A 232 -17.11 4.35 -1.62
CA ARG A 232 -16.42 5.61 -1.97
C ARG A 232 -17.18 6.41 -3.01
N ILE A 233 -17.68 5.77 -4.07
CA ILE A 233 -18.50 6.40 -5.11
C ILE A 233 -19.80 6.94 -4.52
N ALA A 234 -20.46 6.19 -3.62
CA ALA A 234 -21.67 6.64 -2.94
C ALA A 234 -21.40 7.88 -2.10
N GLY A 235 -20.34 7.89 -1.28
CA GLY A 235 -19.95 9.04 -0.47
C GLY A 235 -19.67 10.28 -1.32
N VAL A 236 -19.00 10.14 -2.47
CA VAL A 236 -18.80 11.24 -3.41
C VAL A 236 -20.12 11.73 -3.97
N ASN A 237 -20.96 10.86 -4.50
CA ASN A 237 -22.23 11.25 -5.11
C ASN A 237 -23.16 11.96 -4.14
N ASP A 238 -23.29 11.44 -2.92
CA ASP A 238 -24.15 12.02 -1.88
C ASP A 238 -23.65 13.41 -1.45
N THR A 239 -22.34 13.59 -1.34
CA THR A 239 -21.71 14.86 -0.96
C THR A 239 -21.83 15.91 -2.07
N LEU A 240 -21.68 15.51 -3.33
CA LEU A 240 -21.81 16.42 -4.49
C LEU A 240 -23.27 16.74 -4.82
N ALA A 241 -24.23 16.00 -4.29
CA ALA A 241 -25.63 16.19 -4.61
C ALA A 241 -26.12 17.62 -4.28
N GLY A 242 -26.58 18.35 -5.29
CA GLY A 242 -27.09 19.72 -5.16
C GLY A 242 -26.00 20.80 -5.08
N THR A 243 -24.74 20.46 -5.28
CA THR A 243 -23.65 21.41 -5.47
C THR A 243 -23.46 21.78 -6.94
N GLU A 244 -22.53 22.70 -7.24
CA GLU A 244 -22.18 23.08 -8.61
C GLU A 244 -21.06 22.19 -9.22
N LEU A 245 -20.58 21.21 -8.49
CA LEU A 245 -19.60 20.20 -8.94
C LEU A 245 -20.31 18.86 -9.14
N GLU A 246 -20.21 18.30 -10.33
CA GLU A 246 -20.90 17.06 -10.71
C GLU A 246 -19.93 15.97 -11.13
N MET A 247 -20.05 14.76 -10.55
CA MET A 247 -19.36 13.58 -11.05
C MET A 247 -20.17 12.98 -12.20
N VAL A 248 -19.80 13.34 -13.45
CA VAL A 248 -20.57 13.03 -14.66
C VAL A 248 -20.42 11.59 -15.14
N GLU A 249 -19.35 10.93 -14.78
CA GLU A 249 -19.07 9.53 -15.16
C GLU A 249 -18.10 8.87 -14.16
N VAL A 250 -18.24 7.56 -13.98
CA VAL A 250 -17.25 6.71 -13.29
C VAL A 250 -16.77 5.67 -14.31
N LEU A 251 -15.46 5.60 -14.51
CA LEU A 251 -14.81 4.71 -15.47
C LEU A 251 -14.05 3.62 -14.72
N TYR A 252 -14.36 2.38 -15.08
CA TYR A 252 -13.76 1.18 -14.49
C TYR A 252 -12.63 0.65 -15.37
N ASP A 253 -11.59 0.10 -14.75
CA ASP A 253 -10.39 -0.37 -15.46
C ASP A 253 -9.96 -1.79 -15.13
N ASP A 254 -10.67 -2.50 -14.24
CA ASP A 254 -10.35 -3.87 -13.80
C ASP A 254 -8.91 -4.01 -13.25
N VAL A 255 -8.45 -2.98 -12.52
CA VAL A 255 -7.10 -2.92 -11.94
C VAL A 255 -5.99 -3.00 -13.01
N LYS A 256 -6.21 -2.32 -14.14
CA LYS A 256 -5.26 -2.23 -15.26
C LYS A 256 -4.82 -0.79 -15.44
N PRO A 257 -3.62 -0.39 -15.00
CA PRO A 257 -3.16 1.01 -15.07
C PRO A 257 -3.18 1.60 -16.49
N GLU A 258 -2.93 0.78 -17.52
CA GLU A 258 -3.00 1.20 -18.92
C GLU A 258 -4.44 1.50 -19.37
N VAL A 259 -5.44 0.85 -18.79
CA VAL A 259 -6.86 1.13 -19.03
C VAL A 259 -7.27 2.40 -18.30
N ALA A 260 -6.83 2.58 -17.04
CA ALA A 260 -7.05 3.80 -16.27
C ALA A 260 -6.50 5.04 -17.01
N LEU A 261 -5.27 4.97 -17.56
CA LEU A 261 -4.69 6.03 -18.39
C LEU A 261 -5.54 6.31 -19.62
N SER A 262 -5.96 5.27 -20.36
CA SER A 262 -6.82 5.41 -21.52
C SER A 262 -8.18 6.02 -21.19
N ASN A 263 -8.74 5.65 -20.02
CA ASN A 263 -9.98 6.20 -19.50
C ASN A 263 -9.84 7.71 -19.22
N ALA A 264 -8.76 8.12 -18.53
CA ALA A 264 -8.49 9.52 -18.25
C ALA A 264 -8.31 10.36 -19.53
N GLN A 265 -7.52 9.86 -20.51
CA GLN A 265 -7.35 10.50 -21.81
C GLN A 265 -8.68 10.65 -22.57
N THR A 266 -9.53 9.62 -22.52
CA THR A 266 -10.86 9.63 -23.14
C THR A 266 -11.77 10.64 -22.44
N ALA A 267 -11.74 10.73 -21.12
CA ALA A 267 -12.51 11.71 -20.36
C ALA A 267 -12.13 13.15 -20.73
N ILE A 268 -10.83 13.45 -20.84
CA ILE A 268 -10.33 14.78 -21.25
C ILE A 268 -10.86 15.17 -22.66
N GLN A 269 -10.95 14.20 -23.58
CA GLN A 269 -11.46 14.46 -24.92
C GLN A 269 -12.99 14.56 -24.97
N LYS A 270 -13.70 13.75 -24.17
CA LYS A 270 -15.15 13.62 -24.16
C LYS A 270 -15.84 14.80 -23.48
N TYR A 271 -15.23 15.35 -22.44
CA TYR A 271 -15.80 16.41 -21.61
C TYR A 271 -15.02 17.71 -21.75
N PRO A 272 -15.41 18.64 -22.67
CA PRO A 272 -14.69 19.91 -22.88
C PRO A 272 -14.62 20.79 -21.62
N ASP A 273 -15.65 20.70 -20.77
CA ASP A 273 -15.77 21.45 -19.51
C ASP A 273 -15.29 20.64 -18.30
N LEU A 274 -14.47 19.60 -18.53
CA LEU A 274 -13.88 18.81 -17.45
C LEU A 274 -13.03 19.70 -16.55
N ALA A 275 -13.33 19.72 -15.28
CA ALA A 275 -12.62 20.47 -14.24
C ALA A 275 -11.58 19.60 -13.48
N GLY A 276 -11.76 18.28 -13.49
CA GLY A 276 -10.80 17.41 -12.83
C GLY A 276 -11.23 15.95 -12.71
N PHE A 277 -10.48 15.23 -11.86
CA PHE A 277 -10.70 13.82 -11.57
C PHE A 277 -10.78 13.58 -10.06
N ILE A 278 -11.62 12.61 -9.69
CA ILE A 278 -11.57 11.96 -8.37
C ILE A 278 -11.19 10.51 -8.63
N THR A 279 -10.02 10.08 -8.16
CA THR A 279 -9.51 8.73 -8.43
C THR A 279 -9.60 7.88 -7.17
N PHE A 280 -10.12 6.66 -7.27
CA PHE A 280 -10.52 5.86 -6.11
C PHE A 280 -9.55 4.74 -5.73
N TYR A 281 -8.61 4.39 -6.63
CA TYR A 281 -7.57 3.41 -6.39
C TYR A 281 -6.17 4.04 -6.56
N SER A 282 -5.18 3.44 -5.95
CA SER A 282 -3.84 4.02 -5.81
C SER A 282 -3.13 4.35 -7.13
N TYR A 283 -3.30 3.53 -8.17
CA TYR A 283 -2.70 3.70 -9.50
C TYR A 283 -3.52 4.65 -10.40
N ASP A 284 -4.76 4.95 -10.04
CA ASP A 284 -5.61 5.86 -10.83
C ASP A 284 -5.13 7.31 -10.76
N GLY A 285 -4.60 7.73 -9.60
CA GLY A 285 -3.99 9.04 -9.43
C GLY A 285 -2.82 9.28 -10.39
N PRO A 286 -1.81 8.41 -10.42
CA PRO A 286 -0.76 8.41 -11.44
C PRO A 286 -1.27 8.39 -12.88
N ALA A 287 -2.29 7.58 -13.19
CA ALA A 287 -2.86 7.50 -14.52
C ALA A 287 -3.54 8.82 -14.95
N ALA A 288 -4.33 9.42 -14.05
CA ALA A 288 -4.94 10.73 -14.28
C ALA A 288 -3.89 11.83 -14.44
N GLY A 289 -2.86 11.84 -13.56
CA GLY A 289 -1.75 12.78 -13.63
C GLY A 289 -1.02 12.70 -14.97
N GLN A 290 -0.66 11.51 -15.41
CA GLN A 290 -0.01 11.30 -16.70
C GLN A 290 -0.89 11.76 -17.87
N ALA A 291 -2.21 11.53 -17.82
CA ALA A 291 -3.13 12.00 -18.86
C ALA A 291 -3.20 13.54 -18.90
N VAL A 292 -3.21 14.20 -17.74
CA VAL A 292 -3.20 15.67 -17.61
C VAL A 292 -1.90 16.26 -18.15
N GLU A 293 -0.74 15.69 -17.79
CA GLU A 293 0.58 16.10 -18.32
C GLU A 293 0.66 15.94 -19.85
N GLN A 294 0.20 14.81 -20.39
CA GLN A 294 0.18 14.58 -21.85
C GLN A 294 -0.76 15.52 -22.60
N ALA A 295 -1.82 15.97 -21.96
CA ALA A 295 -2.74 16.96 -22.52
C ALA A 295 -2.24 18.40 -22.38
N GLY A 296 -1.19 18.66 -21.60
CA GLY A 296 -0.67 20.00 -21.29
C GLY A 296 -1.67 20.85 -20.51
N ARG A 297 -2.44 20.21 -19.61
CA ARG A 297 -3.52 20.86 -18.83
C ARG A 297 -3.22 20.88 -17.33
N GLU A 298 -1.92 20.84 -16.96
CA GLU A 298 -1.47 20.94 -15.58
C GLU A 298 -1.91 22.28 -14.96
N GLY A 299 -2.43 22.25 -13.76
CA GLY A 299 -2.98 23.42 -13.07
C GLY A 299 -4.38 23.84 -13.53
N GLU A 300 -4.86 23.42 -14.72
CA GLU A 300 -6.23 23.60 -15.18
C GLU A 300 -7.13 22.47 -14.68
N LEU A 301 -6.77 21.21 -15.00
CA LEU A 301 -7.44 20.04 -14.46
C LEU A 301 -6.92 19.71 -13.05
N LYS A 302 -7.82 19.52 -12.11
CA LYS A 302 -7.49 19.20 -10.73
C LYS A 302 -7.67 17.72 -10.46
N ILE A 303 -6.86 17.17 -9.56
CA ILE A 303 -6.92 15.76 -9.19
C ILE A 303 -6.99 15.64 -7.66
N VAL A 304 -8.03 14.95 -7.19
CA VAL A 304 -8.12 14.40 -5.85
C VAL A 304 -7.90 12.90 -5.97
N ALA A 305 -6.77 12.41 -5.45
CA ALA A 305 -6.37 11.02 -5.61
C ALA A 305 -6.55 10.23 -4.32
N PHE A 306 -6.88 8.94 -4.44
CA PHE A 306 -6.70 8.02 -3.33
C PHE A 306 -5.26 7.52 -3.30
N ASP A 307 -4.77 7.33 -2.09
CA ASP A 307 -3.48 6.80 -1.73
C ASP A 307 -2.26 7.67 -2.11
N ALA A 308 -1.17 7.39 -1.44
CA ALA A 308 0.06 8.13 -1.55
C ALA A 308 1.20 7.22 -2.07
N GLU A 309 0.97 6.57 -3.22
CA GLU A 309 2.06 5.86 -3.90
C GLU A 309 3.16 6.85 -4.32
N PRO A 310 4.41 6.40 -4.49
CA PRO A 310 5.53 7.29 -4.82
C PRO A 310 5.25 8.22 -5.99
N GLU A 311 4.58 7.74 -7.04
CA GLU A 311 4.24 8.56 -8.20
C GLU A 311 3.15 9.61 -7.88
N THR A 312 2.16 9.28 -7.04
CA THR A 312 1.16 10.26 -6.57
C THR A 312 1.82 11.33 -5.70
N GLN A 313 2.80 10.95 -4.87
CA GLN A 313 3.60 11.89 -4.07
C GLN A 313 4.37 12.86 -4.96
N ARG A 314 5.08 12.36 -5.99
CA ARG A 314 5.76 13.20 -6.99
C ARG A 314 4.80 14.19 -7.65
N LEU A 315 3.65 13.71 -8.11
CA LEU A 315 2.63 14.55 -8.75
C LEU A 315 2.07 15.62 -7.80
N MET A 316 2.00 15.34 -6.50
CA MET A 316 1.61 16.35 -5.51
C MET A 316 2.72 17.39 -5.31
N GLU A 317 3.98 17.00 -5.25
CA GLU A 317 5.12 17.94 -5.17
C GLU A 317 5.20 18.85 -6.40
N GLU A 318 4.84 18.35 -7.56
CA GLU A 318 4.78 19.11 -8.82
C GLU A 318 3.49 19.91 -9.00
N GLY A 319 2.52 19.75 -8.08
CA GLY A 319 1.25 20.48 -8.10
C GLY A 319 0.24 19.97 -9.14
N VAL A 320 0.45 18.78 -9.68
CA VAL A 320 -0.50 18.09 -10.59
C VAL A 320 -1.64 17.45 -9.80
N VAL A 321 -1.33 16.81 -8.66
CA VAL A 321 -2.31 16.31 -7.68
C VAL A 321 -2.44 17.34 -6.56
N GLN A 322 -3.66 17.71 -6.17
CA GLN A 322 -3.92 18.75 -5.18
C GLN A 322 -4.27 18.19 -3.79
N ALA A 323 -4.83 16.98 -3.73
CA ALA A 323 -5.10 16.29 -2.47
C ALA A 323 -4.96 14.78 -2.65
N MET A 324 -4.53 14.12 -1.58
CA MET A 324 -4.56 12.66 -1.47
C MET A 324 -5.44 12.24 -0.30
N ILE A 325 -6.26 11.22 -0.51
CA ILE A 325 -7.04 10.55 0.52
C ILE A 325 -6.28 9.29 0.91
N GLY A 326 -5.56 9.38 2.01
CA GLY A 326 -4.66 8.32 2.47
C GLY A 326 -5.39 7.24 3.25
N GLN A 327 -5.12 6.00 2.90
CA GLN A 327 -5.44 4.83 3.71
C GLN A 327 -4.22 4.47 4.57
N ARG A 328 -4.46 3.92 5.74
CA ARG A 328 -3.38 3.48 6.63
C ARG A 328 -2.97 2.04 6.33
N VAL A 329 -2.50 1.80 5.11
CA VAL A 329 -2.25 0.48 4.51
C VAL A 329 -1.28 -0.39 5.33
N PHE A 330 -0.23 0.22 5.92
CA PHE A 330 0.65 -0.49 6.85
C PHE A 330 -0.14 -1.15 8.00
N HIS A 331 -1.13 -0.42 8.54
CA HIS A 331 -1.94 -0.89 9.65
C HIS A 331 -2.91 -2.00 9.25
N TYR A 332 -3.30 -2.13 7.98
CA TYR A 332 -4.07 -3.28 7.53
C TYR A 332 -3.34 -4.59 7.81
N GLY A 333 -2.09 -4.68 7.41
CA GLY A 333 -1.29 -5.88 7.67
C GLY A 333 -0.89 -6.03 9.14
N TYR A 334 -0.52 -4.92 9.80
CA TYR A 334 -0.07 -4.93 11.19
C TYR A 334 -1.19 -5.34 12.15
N LEU A 335 -2.35 -4.69 12.05
CA LEU A 335 -3.54 -5.01 12.87
C LEU A 335 -4.08 -6.41 12.54
N SER A 336 -4.13 -6.81 11.26
CA SER A 336 -4.54 -8.16 10.88
C SER A 336 -3.71 -9.22 11.60
N GLY A 337 -2.39 -9.04 11.68
CA GLY A 337 -1.52 -9.94 12.40
C GLY A 337 -1.88 -10.04 13.89
N TYR A 338 -2.07 -8.91 14.55
CA TYR A 338 -2.43 -8.86 15.98
C TYR A 338 -3.84 -9.39 16.25
N VAL A 339 -4.82 -9.06 15.41
CA VAL A 339 -6.20 -9.56 15.54
C VAL A 339 -6.27 -11.06 15.36
N MET A 340 -5.62 -11.62 14.33
CA MET A 340 -5.53 -13.07 14.14
C MET A 340 -4.83 -13.78 15.31
N TYR A 341 -3.77 -13.17 15.84
CA TYR A 341 -3.07 -13.68 17.01
C TYR A 341 -3.99 -13.70 18.24
N ALA A 342 -4.67 -12.58 18.53
CA ALA A 342 -5.61 -12.51 19.64
C ALA A 342 -6.73 -13.55 19.50
N ALA A 343 -7.35 -13.64 18.30
CA ALA A 343 -8.44 -14.60 18.04
C ALA A 343 -8.00 -16.06 18.21
N SER A 344 -6.74 -16.37 17.92
CA SER A 344 -6.19 -17.72 18.11
C SER A 344 -5.97 -18.13 19.57
N ILE A 345 -5.86 -17.15 20.46
CA ILE A 345 -5.60 -17.36 21.90
C ILE A 345 -6.88 -17.19 22.73
N LEU A 346 -7.59 -16.08 22.49
CA LEU A 346 -8.77 -15.69 23.27
C LEU A 346 -10.06 -16.25 22.68
N GLY A 347 -10.05 -16.59 21.38
CA GLY A 347 -11.23 -16.81 20.57
C GLY A 347 -11.75 -15.54 19.92
N VAL A 348 -12.59 -15.69 18.91
CA VAL A 348 -13.12 -14.55 18.13
C VAL A 348 -13.98 -13.63 19.01
N GLU A 349 -14.89 -14.18 19.80
CA GLU A 349 -15.85 -13.42 20.61
C GLU A 349 -15.15 -12.51 21.63
N GLU A 350 -14.17 -13.04 22.36
CA GLU A 350 -13.40 -12.29 23.35
C GLU A 350 -12.51 -11.23 22.67
N THR A 351 -11.97 -11.53 21.48
CA THR A 351 -11.18 -10.56 20.70
C THR A 351 -12.05 -9.40 20.24
N LEU A 352 -13.27 -9.66 19.78
CA LEU A 352 -14.22 -8.63 19.41
C LEU A 352 -14.63 -7.78 20.62
N ALA A 353 -14.85 -8.36 21.78
CA ALA A 353 -15.15 -7.66 23.03
C ALA A 353 -13.99 -6.77 23.47
N LEU A 354 -12.75 -7.28 23.40
CA LEU A 354 -11.55 -6.52 23.72
C LEU A 354 -11.39 -5.28 22.85
N LEU A 355 -11.71 -5.39 21.57
CA LEU A 355 -11.52 -4.32 20.58
C LEU A 355 -12.72 -3.37 20.47
N GLU A 356 -13.80 -3.58 21.23
CA GLU A 356 -15.01 -2.78 21.19
C GLU A 356 -14.75 -1.26 21.27
N PRO A 357 -13.84 -0.72 22.10
CA PRO A 357 -13.58 0.72 22.19
C PRO A 357 -13.05 1.36 20.90
N TRP A 358 -12.46 0.58 20.00
CA TRP A 358 -11.88 1.05 18.72
C TRP A 358 -12.70 0.63 17.50
N ARG A 359 -13.87 0.03 17.74
CA ARG A 359 -14.75 -0.44 16.67
C ARG A 359 -15.90 0.52 16.45
N ASP A 360 -16.30 0.66 15.21
CA ASP A 360 -17.44 1.45 14.78
C ASP A 360 -18.26 0.77 13.68
N GLY A 361 -19.12 1.55 13.01
CA GLY A 361 -20.05 1.06 12.02
C GLY A 361 -21.29 0.43 12.63
N GLU A 362 -22.21 -0.03 11.77
CA GLU A 362 -23.42 -0.72 12.23
C GLU A 362 -23.04 -2.02 12.96
N ASN A 363 -23.52 -2.19 14.19
CA ASN A 363 -23.16 -3.32 15.07
C ASN A 363 -21.66 -3.43 15.40
N ASN A 364 -20.91 -2.33 15.38
CA ASN A 364 -19.47 -2.30 15.66
C ASN A 364 -18.67 -3.33 14.84
N PHE A 365 -18.96 -3.44 13.54
CA PHE A 365 -18.34 -4.45 12.69
C PHE A 365 -16.93 -4.08 12.21
N ARG A 366 -16.52 -2.82 12.36
CA ARG A 366 -15.27 -2.29 11.81
C ARG A 366 -14.28 -1.87 12.89
N LEU A 367 -13.06 -2.38 12.83
CA LEU A 367 -11.91 -1.78 13.50
C LEU A 367 -11.42 -0.63 12.60
N ASN A 368 -11.79 0.60 12.96
CA ASN A 368 -11.59 1.77 12.11
C ASN A 368 -10.12 2.19 12.08
N THR A 369 -9.53 2.15 10.91
CA THR A 369 -8.13 2.60 10.73
C THR A 369 -7.99 4.10 10.53
N GLY A 370 -9.07 4.82 10.30
CA GLY A 370 -9.07 6.25 10.02
C GLY A 370 -8.74 6.58 8.57
N ILE A 371 -8.91 7.87 8.23
CA ILE A 371 -8.69 8.45 6.91
C ILE A 371 -7.74 9.62 7.08
N ASP A 372 -6.75 9.72 6.21
CA ASP A 372 -5.80 10.83 6.18
C ASP A 372 -6.09 11.70 4.93
N VAL A 373 -6.45 12.97 5.13
CA VAL A 373 -6.55 13.94 4.03
C VAL A 373 -5.23 14.70 3.95
N ILE A 374 -4.46 14.40 2.92
CA ILE A 374 -3.12 14.93 2.74
C ILE A 374 -3.17 16.06 1.71
N ARG A 375 -2.67 17.22 2.10
CA ARG A 375 -2.55 18.43 1.30
C ARG A 375 -1.09 18.84 1.17
N ALA A 376 -0.78 19.72 0.22
CA ALA A 376 0.59 20.21 0.04
C ALA A 376 1.19 20.78 1.35
N GLU A 377 0.37 21.48 2.16
CA GLU A 377 0.78 22.10 3.42
C GLU A 377 1.14 21.12 4.53
N THR A 378 0.58 19.91 4.48
CA THR A 378 0.79 18.86 5.50
C THR A 378 1.59 17.67 4.98
N PHE A 379 2.01 17.73 3.72
CA PHE A 379 2.66 16.60 3.06
C PHE A 379 4.00 16.20 3.69
N ASP A 380 4.79 17.17 4.15
CA ASP A 380 6.06 16.87 4.84
C ASP A 380 5.82 16.10 6.16
N GLN A 381 4.78 16.45 6.92
CA GLN A 381 4.41 15.71 8.14
C GLN A 381 3.97 14.27 7.81
N TYR A 382 3.27 14.09 6.68
CA TYR A 382 2.90 12.75 6.21
C TYR A 382 4.12 11.92 5.82
N LYS A 383 5.09 12.50 5.11
CA LYS A 383 6.37 11.84 4.78
C LYS A 383 7.16 11.45 6.05
N GLU A 384 7.21 12.35 7.04
CA GLU A 384 7.85 12.04 8.34
C GLU A 384 7.16 10.84 9.01
N TYR A 385 5.84 10.80 8.99
CA TYR A 385 5.09 9.66 9.55
C TYR A 385 5.42 8.37 8.82
N LEU A 386 5.36 8.33 7.49
CA LEU A 386 5.71 7.14 6.70
C LEU A 386 7.12 6.64 7.02
N ASN A 387 8.11 7.53 7.07
CA ASN A 387 9.48 7.19 7.42
C ASN A 387 9.59 6.62 8.85
N SER A 388 8.80 7.13 9.80
CA SER A 388 8.79 6.65 11.20
C SER A 388 8.34 5.20 11.35
N ILE A 389 7.50 4.72 10.42
CA ILE A 389 7.02 3.33 10.39
C ILE A 389 7.81 2.45 9.40
N GLY A 390 8.85 3.00 8.77
CA GLY A 390 9.77 2.30 7.86
C GLY A 390 9.26 2.19 6.42
N ILE A 391 8.27 2.99 6.04
CA ILE A 391 7.80 3.11 4.65
C ILE A 391 8.57 4.28 4.02
N PRO A 392 9.41 4.04 2.99
CA PRO A 392 10.12 5.12 2.33
C PRO A 392 9.14 6.09 1.68
N SER A 393 9.19 7.35 2.07
CA SER A 393 8.60 8.46 1.30
C SER A 393 9.64 8.93 0.28
N GLN A 394 9.23 9.16 -0.93
CA GLN A 394 10.10 9.76 -1.95
C GLN A 394 10.14 11.28 -1.83
#